data_243ce47b7ac428041d2882b38b0734be
#
_entry.id   243ce47b7ac428041d2882b38b0734be
#
_cell.length_a   1.000
_cell.length_b   1.000
_cell.length_c   1.000
_cell.angle_alpha   90.00
_cell.angle_beta   90.00
_cell.angle_gamma   90.00
#
_symmetry.space_group_name_H-M   'P 1'
#
loop_
_entity.id
_entity.type
_entity.pdbx_description
1 polymer ?
#
loop_
_entity_poly.entity_id
_entity_poly.type
_entity_poly.pdbx_seq_one_letter_code
_entity_poly.pdbx_strand_id
1 'polypeptide(L)'
;ITIIGVSLIPALYNLIFLSSMWDPYGNVKHLPVAVVNKDKSASFQNKTLNIGHDMVDNMSKNKNLDYHFVTENEAQKGIDDGDYYMVITFPENLSSNAASLLTNDPKKLEISYQTTAGHSFVSSKMSDSAMSKLKDTVSKNITSTYVGAVFRSMSQLQGGMGTAANGASQLYAGAGALQSGSQTLSNGLGTLAGSTQTLAAGVNTLSS
;
A
#
# COMPACT_ATOMS: atom_id res chain seq x y z
N ILE A 1 8.92 -7.60 70.70
CA ILE A 1 9.99 -7.31 69.71
C ILE A 1 10.19 -8.48 68.76
N THR A 2 10.25 -9.75 69.21
CA THR A 2 10.50 -10.93 68.41
C THR A 2 9.41 -11.20 67.37
N ILE A 3 8.12 -11.01 67.74
CA ILE A 3 6.96 -11.24 66.83
C ILE A 3 6.97 -10.23 65.64
N ILE A 4 7.35 -8.97 65.91
CA ILE A 4 7.43 -7.94 64.86
C ILE A 4 8.54 -8.27 63.88
N GLY A 5 9.71 -8.76 64.37
CA GLY A 5 10.83 -9.16 63.52
C GLY A 5 10.49 -10.34 62.61
N VAL A 6 9.78 -11.35 63.12
CA VAL A 6 9.37 -12.54 62.34
C VAL A 6 8.30 -12.19 61.28
N SER A 7 7.38 -11.25 61.55
CA SER A 7 6.39 -10.78 60.58
C SER A 7 6.97 -9.88 59.50
N LEU A 8 8.08 -9.19 59.79
CA LEU A 8 8.73 -8.27 58.85
C LEU A 8 9.40 -9.00 57.68
N ILE A 9 9.94 -10.21 57.91
CA ILE A 9 10.64 -10.99 56.90
C ILE A 9 9.71 -11.36 55.72
N PRO A 10 8.54 -12.01 55.94
CA PRO A 10 7.63 -12.30 54.83
C PRO A 10 7.03 -11.06 54.18
N ALA A 11 6.84 -9.97 54.96
CA ALA A 11 6.38 -8.70 54.41
C ALA A 11 7.40 -8.07 53.42
N LEU A 12 8.66 -8.01 53.81
CA LEU A 12 9.77 -7.54 52.97
C LEU A 12 9.93 -8.43 51.73
N TYR A 13 9.88 -9.74 51.92
CA TYR A 13 9.98 -10.68 50.81
C TYR A 13 8.85 -10.47 49.79
N ASN A 14 7.61 -10.36 50.24
CA ASN A 14 6.48 -10.07 49.35
C ASN A 14 6.62 -8.74 48.66
N LEU A 15 7.09 -7.71 49.35
CA LEU A 15 7.24 -6.36 48.79
C LEU A 15 8.33 -6.33 47.72
N ILE A 16 9.46 -7.00 47.95
CA ILE A 16 10.56 -7.14 46.96
C ILE A 16 10.10 -8.00 45.77
N PHE A 17 9.42 -9.11 46.03
CA PHE A 17 8.93 -10.00 45.02
C PHE A 17 7.83 -9.34 44.14
N LEU A 18 6.84 -8.68 44.77
CA LEU A 18 5.82 -7.92 44.06
C LEU A 18 6.42 -6.76 43.26
N SER A 19 7.38 -6.02 43.84
CA SER A 19 8.00 -4.91 43.13
C SER A 19 8.82 -5.38 41.91
N SER A 20 9.47 -6.53 42.02
CA SER A 20 10.19 -7.17 40.91
C SER A 20 9.26 -7.67 39.80
N MET A 21 8.02 -8.05 40.13
CA MET A 21 7.00 -8.55 39.19
C MET A 21 5.92 -7.54 38.88
N TRP A 22 6.01 -6.29 39.35
CA TRP A 22 4.95 -5.29 39.28
C TRP A 22 4.59 -4.89 37.85
N ASP A 23 5.57 -4.91 36.93
CA ASP A 23 5.31 -4.64 35.52
C ASP A 23 6.25 -5.44 34.59
N PRO A 24 6.05 -6.77 34.47
CA PRO A 24 6.85 -7.58 33.56
C PRO A 24 6.63 -7.20 32.08
N TYR A 25 5.54 -6.46 31.79
CA TYR A 25 5.18 -6.01 30.43
C TYR A 25 5.63 -4.57 30.14
N GLY A 26 5.96 -3.77 31.14
CA GLY A 26 6.45 -2.40 30.96
C GLY A 26 7.83 -2.31 30.30
N ASN A 27 8.63 -3.36 30.46
CA ASN A 27 9.97 -3.47 29.86
C ASN A 27 9.97 -3.91 28.38
N VAL A 28 8.81 -4.18 27.77
CA VAL A 28 8.73 -4.54 26.33
C VAL A 28 9.36 -3.49 25.42
N LYS A 29 9.36 -2.23 25.85
CA LYS A 29 9.98 -1.10 25.12
C LYS A 29 11.51 -1.21 24.97
N HIS A 30 12.15 -2.02 25.78
CA HIS A 30 13.60 -2.22 25.80
C HIS A 30 14.00 -3.59 25.25
N LEU A 31 13.06 -4.33 24.64
CA LEU A 31 13.39 -5.58 23.96
C LEU A 31 14.10 -5.29 22.64
N PRO A 32 15.39 -5.68 22.53
CA PRO A 32 16.11 -5.51 21.29
C PRO A 32 15.59 -6.48 20.22
N VAL A 33 15.11 -5.89 19.11
CA VAL A 33 14.58 -6.60 17.96
C VAL A 33 15.38 -6.24 16.73
N ALA A 34 16.04 -7.23 16.13
CA ALA A 34 16.73 -7.04 14.86
C ALA A 34 15.74 -7.02 13.70
N VAL A 35 15.94 -6.10 12.77
CA VAL A 35 15.14 -5.98 11.54
C VAL A 35 16.07 -6.06 10.35
N VAL A 36 15.87 -7.08 9.53
CA VAL A 36 16.60 -7.32 8.28
C VAL A 36 15.69 -6.97 7.11
N ASN A 37 16.05 -5.95 6.35
CA ASN A 37 15.31 -5.57 5.15
C ASN A 37 16.04 -6.09 3.90
N LYS A 38 15.47 -7.11 3.26
CA LYS A 38 15.94 -7.67 1.97
C LYS A 38 15.05 -7.23 0.81
N ASP A 39 13.99 -6.43 1.07
CA ASP A 39 13.01 -6.05 0.07
C ASP A 39 13.65 -5.28 -1.08
N LYS A 40 13.24 -5.63 -2.27
CA LYS A 40 13.59 -4.94 -3.51
C LYS A 40 12.38 -4.15 -3.99
N SER A 41 12.62 -2.87 -4.31
CA SER A 41 11.57 -2.03 -4.86
C SER A 41 10.93 -2.64 -6.10
N ALA A 42 9.61 -2.48 -6.25
CA ALA A 42 8.85 -2.94 -7.40
C ALA A 42 8.15 -1.78 -8.10
N SER A 43 7.92 -1.92 -9.40
CA SER A 43 7.13 -0.93 -10.15
C SER A 43 5.65 -1.26 -10.06
N PHE A 44 4.84 -0.26 -9.74
CA PHE A 44 3.38 -0.38 -9.69
C PHE A 44 2.75 0.90 -10.24
N GLN A 45 1.99 0.80 -11.32
CA GLN A 45 1.30 1.94 -11.97
C GLN A 45 2.21 3.16 -12.21
N ASN A 46 3.37 2.96 -12.82
CA ASN A 46 4.40 3.99 -13.08
C ASN A 46 4.97 4.66 -11.81
N LYS A 47 4.84 4.01 -10.65
CA LYS A 47 5.46 4.43 -9.39
C LYS A 47 6.32 3.32 -8.84
N THR A 48 7.37 3.71 -8.13
CA THR A 48 8.19 2.78 -7.36
C THR A 48 7.51 2.50 -6.03
N LEU A 49 7.25 1.23 -5.76
CA LEU A 49 6.77 0.74 -4.48
C LEU A 49 7.97 0.21 -3.70
N ASN A 50 8.13 0.64 -2.45
CA ASN A 50 9.27 0.28 -1.61
C ASN A 50 8.80 0.01 -0.17
N ILE A 51 7.98 -1.03 -0.04
CA ILE A 51 7.26 -1.37 1.21
C ILE A 51 8.23 -1.63 2.36
N GLY A 52 9.31 -2.39 2.12
CA GLY A 52 10.30 -2.71 3.15
C GLY A 52 11.00 -1.46 3.68
N HIS A 53 11.34 -0.50 2.82
CA HIS A 53 11.93 0.76 3.23
C HIS A 53 10.94 1.62 4.04
N ASP A 54 9.72 1.76 3.54
CA ASP A 54 8.66 2.51 4.23
C ASP A 54 8.36 1.92 5.61
N MET A 55 8.42 0.58 5.76
CA MET A 55 8.28 -0.10 7.04
C MET A 55 9.44 0.19 7.99
N VAL A 56 10.68 0.12 7.49
CA VAL A 56 11.88 0.49 8.26
C VAL A 56 11.77 1.93 8.77
N ASP A 57 11.38 2.87 7.91
CA ASP A 57 11.19 4.27 8.28
C ASP A 57 10.11 4.46 9.36
N ASN A 58 9.00 3.74 9.24
CA ASN A 58 7.94 3.79 10.24
C ASN A 58 8.37 3.17 11.57
N MET A 59 9.09 2.04 11.53
CA MET A 59 9.60 1.36 12.72
C MET A 59 10.68 2.19 13.41
N SER A 60 11.55 2.88 12.69
CA SER A 60 12.59 3.76 13.26
C SER A 60 12.02 4.93 14.08
N LYS A 61 10.83 5.40 13.68
CA LYS A 61 10.08 6.48 14.38
C LYS A 61 9.26 5.95 15.56
N ASN A 62 9.04 4.64 15.63
CA ASN A 62 8.18 4.00 16.63
C ASN A 62 9.04 3.46 17.78
N LYS A 63 8.85 4.01 18.97
CA LYS A 63 9.57 3.64 20.20
C LYS A 63 8.86 2.54 21.02
N ASN A 64 8.02 1.74 20.41
CA ASN A 64 7.29 0.67 21.11
C ASN A 64 8.19 -0.52 21.45
N LEU A 65 9.25 -0.73 20.65
CA LEU A 65 10.32 -1.72 20.85
C LEU A 65 11.66 -1.07 20.50
N ASP A 66 12.75 -1.71 20.93
CA ASP A 66 14.10 -1.30 20.58
C ASP A 66 14.52 -1.96 19.25
N TYR A 67 14.23 -1.29 18.13
CA TYR A 67 14.51 -1.81 16.79
C TYR A 67 15.94 -1.52 16.36
N HIS A 68 16.66 -2.57 15.98
CA HIS A 68 18.00 -2.52 15.40
C HIS A 68 17.95 -2.95 13.94
N PHE A 69 18.25 -2.04 13.02
CA PHE A 69 18.28 -2.31 11.58
C PHE A 69 19.66 -2.80 11.21
N VAL A 70 19.78 -4.08 10.90
CA VAL A 70 21.05 -4.79 10.74
C VAL A 70 21.06 -5.68 9.51
N THR A 71 22.23 -6.17 9.14
CA THR A 71 22.36 -7.18 8.09
C THR A 71 21.92 -8.56 8.58
N GLU A 72 21.66 -9.48 7.65
CA GLU A 72 21.25 -10.85 7.97
C GLU A 72 22.30 -11.58 8.84
N ASN A 73 23.58 -11.38 8.54
CA ASN A 73 24.67 -12.00 9.30
C ASN A 73 24.77 -11.47 10.73
N GLU A 74 24.59 -10.16 10.91
CA GLU A 74 24.57 -9.53 12.23
C GLU A 74 23.33 -9.95 13.02
N ALA A 75 22.17 -10.05 12.37
CA ALA A 75 20.95 -10.52 13.01
C ALA A 75 21.08 -11.97 13.48
N GLN A 76 21.63 -12.87 12.63
CA GLN A 76 21.83 -14.27 12.98
C GLN A 76 22.80 -14.40 14.15
N LYS A 77 23.92 -13.71 14.08
CA LYS A 77 24.89 -13.71 15.18
C LYS A 77 24.27 -13.18 16.48
N GLY A 78 23.57 -12.06 16.42
CA GLY A 78 22.98 -11.46 17.61
C GLY A 78 21.86 -12.30 18.25
N ILE A 79 21.11 -13.11 17.44
CA ILE A 79 20.13 -14.04 18.02
C ILE A 79 20.80 -15.26 18.66
N ASP A 80 21.90 -15.75 18.09
CA ASP A 80 22.69 -16.86 18.62
C ASP A 80 23.43 -16.46 19.91
N ASP A 81 23.95 -15.23 19.97
CA ASP A 81 24.64 -14.66 21.13
C ASP A 81 23.64 -14.18 22.22
N GLY A 82 22.34 -14.09 21.91
CA GLY A 82 21.30 -13.63 22.83
C GLY A 82 21.17 -12.11 22.94
N ASP A 83 21.80 -11.36 22.04
CA ASP A 83 21.73 -9.89 21.97
C ASP A 83 20.35 -9.44 21.47
N TYR A 84 19.70 -10.23 20.62
CA TYR A 84 18.35 -9.99 20.13
C TYR A 84 17.37 -11.05 20.59
N TYR A 85 16.19 -10.62 21.02
CA TYR A 85 15.07 -11.51 21.37
C TYR A 85 14.30 -12.00 20.16
N MET A 86 14.33 -11.20 19.09
CA MET A 86 13.62 -11.49 17.86
C MET A 86 14.38 -10.92 16.67
N VAL A 87 14.34 -11.64 15.57
CA VAL A 87 14.75 -11.17 14.23
C VAL A 87 13.53 -11.15 13.33
N ILE A 88 13.28 -10.01 12.69
CA ILE A 88 12.23 -9.84 11.69
C ILE A 88 12.90 -9.68 10.34
N THR A 89 12.48 -10.45 9.35
CA THR A 89 13.03 -10.38 8.00
C THR A 89 11.95 -10.02 6.99
N PHE A 90 12.15 -8.91 6.30
CA PHE A 90 11.38 -8.55 5.12
C PHE A 90 11.99 -9.23 3.89
N PRO A 91 11.25 -10.12 3.21
CA PRO A 91 11.77 -10.87 2.08
C PRO A 91 11.99 -9.98 0.85
N GLU A 92 12.84 -10.42 -0.08
CA GLU A 92 13.18 -9.68 -1.30
C GLU A 92 11.97 -9.32 -2.18
N ASN A 93 10.92 -10.11 -2.11
CA ASN A 93 9.72 -10.00 -2.94
C ASN A 93 8.55 -9.28 -2.25
N LEU A 94 8.75 -8.63 -1.11
CA LEU A 94 7.68 -7.98 -0.36
C LEU A 94 6.96 -6.91 -1.19
N SER A 95 7.71 -5.98 -1.78
CA SER A 95 7.15 -4.92 -2.65
C SER A 95 6.55 -5.48 -3.95
N SER A 96 7.15 -6.51 -4.56
CA SER A 96 6.61 -7.12 -5.77
C SER A 96 5.32 -7.90 -5.51
N ASN A 97 5.25 -8.62 -4.39
CA ASN A 97 4.02 -9.29 -3.96
C ASN A 97 2.92 -8.26 -3.62
N ALA A 98 3.30 -7.16 -2.98
CA ALA A 98 2.38 -6.05 -2.75
C ALA A 98 1.84 -5.47 -4.06
N ALA A 99 2.68 -5.26 -5.07
CA ALA A 99 2.26 -4.79 -6.38
C ALA A 99 1.30 -5.77 -7.08
N SER A 100 1.41 -7.08 -6.80
CA SER A 100 0.57 -8.10 -7.43
C SER A 100 -0.88 -8.13 -6.93
N LEU A 101 -1.17 -7.53 -5.76
CA LEU A 101 -2.51 -7.64 -5.13
C LEU A 101 -3.64 -6.97 -5.94
N LEU A 102 -3.32 -6.06 -6.86
CA LEU A 102 -4.28 -5.49 -7.82
C LEU A 102 -4.18 -6.12 -9.22
N THR A 103 -3.52 -7.26 -9.34
CA THR A 103 -3.44 -8.07 -10.57
C THR A 103 -4.39 -9.26 -10.50
N ASN A 104 -4.51 -9.99 -11.62
CA ASN A 104 -5.33 -11.21 -11.69
C ASN A 104 -4.71 -12.40 -10.92
N ASP A 105 -3.45 -12.29 -10.45
CA ASP A 105 -2.73 -13.33 -9.72
C ASP A 105 -2.07 -12.73 -8.46
N PRO A 106 -2.85 -12.44 -7.40
CA PRO A 106 -2.33 -11.83 -6.20
C PRO A 106 -1.45 -12.80 -5.41
N LYS A 107 -0.26 -12.36 -5.03
CA LYS A 107 0.69 -13.11 -4.19
C LYS A 107 0.54 -12.73 -2.73
N LYS A 108 0.76 -13.70 -1.84
CA LYS A 108 0.74 -13.46 -0.40
C LYS A 108 1.91 -12.57 0.02
N LEU A 109 1.63 -11.68 0.97
CA LEU A 109 2.66 -10.94 1.70
C LEU A 109 3.07 -11.78 2.90
N GLU A 110 4.32 -12.23 2.92
CA GLU A 110 4.88 -13.03 3.99
C GLU A 110 6.06 -12.27 4.60
N ILE A 111 6.05 -12.15 5.93
CA ILE A 111 7.14 -11.61 6.73
C ILE A 111 7.56 -12.73 7.66
N SER A 112 8.84 -13.09 7.64
CA SER A 112 9.37 -14.09 8.54
C SER A 112 9.89 -13.47 9.83
N TYR A 113 9.78 -14.21 10.92
CA TYR A 113 10.39 -13.86 12.18
C TYR A 113 10.99 -15.09 12.85
N GLN A 114 12.04 -14.87 13.60
CA GLN A 114 12.71 -15.86 14.42
C GLN A 114 12.85 -15.32 15.84
N THR A 115 12.61 -16.16 16.84
CA THR A 115 12.79 -15.82 18.26
C THR A 115 13.88 -16.69 18.86
N THR A 116 14.59 -16.18 19.87
CA THR A 116 15.62 -16.92 20.60
C THR A 116 15.00 -18.08 21.36
N ALA A 117 15.48 -19.30 21.12
CA ALA A 117 15.09 -20.48 21.88
C ALA A 117 15.88 -20.51 23.19
N GLY A 118 15.25 -20.26 24.32
CA GLY A 118 15.93 -20.45 25.62
C GLY A 118 15.62 -19.46 26.72
N HIS A 119 14.79 -18.48 26.47
CA HIS A 119 14.36 -17.55 27.50
C HIS A 119 13.01 -17.94 28.11
N SER A 120 12.82 -17.58 29.37
CA SER A 120 11.71 -17.94 30.24
C SER A 120 10.32 -17.71 29.60
N PHE A 121 9.26 -18.27 30.20
CA PHE A 121 7.85 -18.03 29.86
C PHE A 121 7.50 -16.53 29.67
N VAL A 122 8.17 -15.64 30.41
CA VAL A 122 8.01 -14.19 30.29
C VAL A 122 8.49 -13.72 28.91
N SER A 123 9.65 -14.18 28.44
CA SER A 123 10.18 -13.81 27.12
C SER A 123 9.28 -14.29 25.96
N SER A 124 8.68 -15.49 26.09
CA SER A 124 7.70 -15.96 25.10
C SER A 124 6.46 -15.06 25.05
N LYS A 125 5.92 -14.67 26.20
CA LYS A 125 4.76 -13.76 26.28
C LYS A 125 5.08 -12.35 25.78
N MET A 126 6.29 -11.87 26.04
CA MET A 126 6.76 -10.59 25.51
C MET A 126 6.94 -10.65 23.98
N SER A 127 7.47 -11.76 23.46
CA SER A 127 7.58 -12.00 22.02
C SER A 127 6.20 -12.04 21.33
N ASP A 128 5.21 -12.70 21.93
CA ASP A 128 3.83 -12.73 21.44
C ASP A 128 3.22 -11.32 21.37
N SER A 129 3.45 -10.49 22.41
CA SER A 129 2.98 -9.10 22.43
C SER A 129 3.69 -8.22 21.42
N ALA A 130 5.01 -8.39 21.27
CA ALA A 130 5.80 -7.70 20.26
C ALA A 130 5.34 -8.08 18.85
N MET A 131 5.08 -9.38 18.61
CA MET A 131 4.59 -9.89 17.33
C MET A 131 3.18 -9.37 17.02
N SER A 132 2.28 -9.30 18.00
CA SER A 132 0.95 -8.73 17.80
C SER A 132 1.03 -7.25 17.40
N LYS A 133 1.84 -6.46 18.09
CA LYS A 133 2.08 -5.05 17.75
C LYS A 133 2.71 -4.87 16.37
N LEU A 134 3.66 -5.74 16.02
CA LEU A 134 4.28 -5.75 14.70
C LEU A 134 3.24 -6.05 13.63
N LYS A 135 2.46 -7.13 13.80
CA LYS A 135 1.38 -7.51 12.89
C LYS A 135 0.40 -6.35 12.66
N ASP A 136 0.01 -5.65 13.72
CA ASP A 136 -0.88 -4.50 13.64
C ASP A 136 -0.24 -3.34 12.88
N THR A 137 1.04 -3.06 13.13
CA THR A 137 1.80 -2.00 12.44
C THR A 137 1.95 -2.31 10.96
N VAL A 138 2.33 -3.54 10.63
CA VAL A 138 2.45 -4.03 9.25
C VAL A 138 1.10 -3.97 8.54
N SER A 139 0.04 -4.50 9.16
CA SER A 139 -1.31 -4.46 8.59
C SER A 139 -1.78 -3.03 8.33
N LYS A 140 -1.56 -2.10 9.26
CA LYS A 140 -1.93 -0.70 9.10
C LYS A 140 -1.15 -0.03 7.98
N ASN A 141 0.16 -0.25 7.89
CA ASN A 141 1.00 0.35 6.86
C ASN A 141 0.64 -0.19 5.47
N ILE A 142 0.47 -1.50 5.34
CA ILE A 142 0.02 -2.13 4.10
C ILE A 142 -1.37 -1.61 3.73
N THR A 143 -2.34 -1.64 4.65
CA THR A 143 -3.70 -1.16 4.39
C THR A 143 -3.70 0.30 3.97
N SER A 144 -2.96 1.17 4.65
CA SER A 144 -2.86 2.60 4.32
C SER A 144 -2.28 2.81 2.92
N THR A 145 -1.22 2.09 2.57
CA THR A 145 -0.59 2.15 1.24
C THR A 145 -1.54 1.66 0.16
N TYR A 146 -2.27 0.56 0.43
CA TYR A 146 -3.28 0.01 -0.49
C TYR A 146 -4.47 0.92 -0.70
N VAL A 147 -5.07 1.38 0.39
CA VAL A 147 -6.21 2.31 0.33
C VAL A 147 -5.82 3.54 -0.48
N GLY A 148 -4.62 4.10 -0.24
CA GLY A 148 -4.10 5.21 -1.02
C GLY A 148 -3.88 4.88 -2.50
N ALA A 149 -3.43 3.67 -2.84
CA ALA A 149 -3.26 3.24 -4.23
C ALA A 149 -4.60 3.04 -4.93
N VAL A 150 -5.57 2.39 -4.27
CA VAL A 150 -6.92 2.17 -4.79
C VAL A 150 -7.63 3.50 -5.05
N PHE A 151 -7.60 4.44 -4.10
CA PHE A 151 -8.21 5.77 -4.30
C PHE A 151 -7.58 6.53 -5.46
N ARG A 152 -6.26 6.47 -5.63
CA ARG A 152 -5.59 7.07 -6.80
C ARG A 152 -6.04 6.43 -8.11
N SER A 153 -6.13 5.10 -8.16
CA SER A 153 -6.61 4.37 -9.35
C SER A 153 -8.06 4.72 -9.68
N MET A 154 -8.93 4.82 -8.67
CA MET A 154 -10.32 5.27 -8.86
C MET A 154 -10.39 6.71 -9.39
N SER A 155 -9.57 7.62 -8.87
CA SER A 155 -9.50 9.00 -9.35
C SER A 155 -9.01 9.09 -10.80
N GLN A 156 -8.02 8.27 -11.18
CA GLN A 156 -7.55 8.19 -12.57
C GLN A 156 -8.62 7.61 -13.50
N LEU A 157 -9.35 6.58 -13.06
CA LEU A 157 -10.47 6.02 -13.80
C LEU A 157 -11.57 7.07 -14.00
N GLN A 158 -11.92 7.82 -12.96
CA GLN A 158 -12.88 8.93 -13.05
C GLN A 158 -12.44 9.99 -14.06
N GLY A 159 -11.15 10.38 -14.04
CA GLY A 159 -10.59 11.32 -15.03
C GLY A 159 -10.63 10.74 -16.45
N GLY A 160 -10.30 9.47 -16.64
CA GLY A 160 -10.40 8.78 -17.91
C GLY A 160 -11.84 8.71 -18.45
N MET A 161 -12.80 8.42 -17.58
CA MET A 161 -14.23 8.46 -17.95
C MET A 161 -14.69 9.87 -18.34
N GLY A 162 -14.24 10.91 -17.66
CA GLY A 162 -14.50 12.30 -18.04
C GLY A 162 -13.94 12.65 -19.41
N THR A 163 -12.71 12.21 -19.71
CA THR A 163 -12.11 12.39 -21.05
C THR A 163 -12.88 11.65 -22.13
N ALA A 164 -13.29 10.40 -21.87
CA ALA A 164 -14.09 9.62 -22.79
C ALA A 164 -15.47 10.27 -23.06
N ALA A 165 -16.14 10.79 -22.02
CA ALA A 165 -17.40 11.50 -22.16
C ALA A 165 -17.27 12.76 -23.02
N ASN A 166 -16.19 13.54 -22.80
CA ASN A 166 -15.89 14.72 -23.63
C ASN A 166 -15.62 14.34 -25.08
N GLY A 167 -14.86 13.26 -25.32
CA GLY A 167 -14.63 12.73 -26.67
C GLY A 167 -15.92 12.28 -27.36
N ALA A 168 -16.82 11.63 -26.66
CA ALA A 168 -18.12 11.22 -27.17
C ALA A 168 -18.98 12.46 -27.53
N SER A 169 -18.96 13.51 -26.70
CA SER A 169 -19.66 14.77 -27.00
C SER A 169 -19.11 15.47 -28.23
N GLN A 170 -17.79 15.50 -28.41
CA GLN A 170 -17.15 16.05 -29.60
C GLN A 170 -17.51 15.25 -30.87
N LEU A 171 -17.52 13.92 -30.77
CA LEU A 171 -17.94 13.04 -31.89
C LEU A 171 -19.39 13.30 -32.26
N TYR A 172 -20.29 13.44 -31.30
CA TYR A 172 -21.69 13.76 -31.53
C TYR A 172 -21.85 15.11 -32.25
N ALA A 173 -21.13 16.16 -31.78
CA ALA A 173 -21.14 17.47 -32.42
C ALA A 173 -20.59 17.41 -33.85
N GLY A 174 -19.49 16.65 -34.07
CA GLY A 174 -18.93 16.41 -35.40
C GLY A 174 -19.89 15.71 -36.35
N ALA A 175 -20.60 14.69 -35.87
CA ALA A 175 -21.64 14.00 -36.63
C ALA A 175 -22.80 14.94 -37.03
N GLY A 176 -23.23 15.82 -36.12
CA GLY A 176 -24.23 16.86 -36.42
C GLY A 176 -23.77 17.86 -37.45
N ALA A 177 -22.52 18.31 -37.40
CA ALA A 177 -21.92 19.18 -38.41
C ALA A 177 -21.85 18.50 -39.80
N LEU A 178 -21.46 17.23 -39.83
CA LEU A 178 -21.44 16.44 -41.06
C LEU A 178 -22.83 16.29 -41.67
N GLN A 179 -23.83 16.00 -40.84
CA GLN A 179 -25.24 15.93 -41.28
C GLN A 179 -25.70 17.26 -41.90
N SER A 180 -25.41 18.38 -41.24
CA SER A 180 -25.76 19.72 -41.73
C SER A 180 -25.03 20.04 -43.04
N GLY A 181 -23.73 19.72 -43.14
CA GLY A 181 -22.94 19.86 -44.36
C GLY A 181 -23.49 19.02 -45.51
N SER A 182 -23.89 17.77 -45.25
CA SER A 182 -24.50 16.88 -46.23
C SER A 182 -25.84 17.44 -46.76
N GLN A 183 -26.65 17.98 -45.86
CA GLN A 183 -27.92 18.59 -46.25
C GLN A 183 -27.68 19.86 -47.12
N THR A 184 -26.70 20.68 -46.77
CA THR A 184 -26.31 21.87 -47.56
C THR A 184 -25.81 21.44 -48.94
N LEU A 185 -25.02 20.41 -49.05
CA LEU A 185 -24.56 19.87 -50.34
C LEU A 185 -25.73 19.35 -51.16
N SER A 186 -26.66 18.61 -50.56
CA SER A 186 -27.87 18.14 -51.22
C SER A 186 -28.72 19.24 -51.81
N ASN A 187 -28.94 20.31 -51.03
CA ASN A 187 -29.67 21.51 -51.45
C ASN A 187 -28.94 22.21 -52.59
N GLY A 188 -27.60 22.35 -52.54
CA GLY A 188 -26.77 22.93 -53.58
C GLY A 188 -26.86 22.14 -54.90
N LEU A 189 -26.82 20.81 -54.83
CA LEU A 189 -27.00 19.91 -55.98
C LEU A 189 -28.42 20.07 -56.60
N GLY A 190 -29.42 20.19 -55.76
CA GLY A 190 -30.79 20.48 -56.22
C GLY A 190 -30.90 21.77 -56.99
N THR A 191 -30.28 22.84 -56.50
CA THR A 191 -30.21 24.14 -57.15
C THR A 191 -29.47 24.09 -58.48
N LEU A 192 -28.35 23.37 -58.53
CA LEU A 192 -27.58 23.19 -59.76
C LEU A 192 -28.40 22.42 -60.81
N ALA A 193 -29.09 21.36 -60.40
CA ALA A 193 -29.96 20.60 -61.32
C ALA A 193 -31.06 21.46 -61.92
N GLY A 194 -31.72 22.30 -61.09
CA GLY A 194 -32.72 23.28 -61.55
C GLY A 194 -32.15 24.34 -62.51
N SER A 195 -30.96 24.84 -62.23
CA SER A 195 -30.29 25.79 -63.10
C SER A 195 -29.92 25.19 -64.47
N THR A 196 -29.46 23.93 -64.43
CA THR A 196 -29.13 23.17 -65.65
C THR A 196 -30.39 22.91 -66.54
N GLN A 197 -31.50 22.62 -65.90
CA GLN A 197 -32.79 22.44 -66.60
C GLN A 197 -33.27 23.78 -67.17
N THR A 198 -33.14 24.89 -66.52
CA THR A 198 -33.46 26.22 -67.03
C THR A 198 -32.57 26.58 -68.23
N LEU A 199 -31.27 26.30 -68.15
CA LEU A 199 -30.34 26.51 -69.26
C LEU A 199 -30.73 25.66 -70.48
N ALA A 200 -31.04 24.36 -70.29
CA ALA A 200 -31.50 23.50 -71.35
C ALA A 200 -32.78 24.02 -72.03
N ALA A 201 -33.75 24.52 -71.26
CA ALA A 201 -34.96 25.14 -71.79
C ALA A 201 -34.63 26.41 -72.58
N GLY A 202 -33.69 27.26 -72.10
CA GLY A 202 -33.27 28.47 -72.84
C GLY A 202 -32.58 28.15 -74.18
N VAL A 203 -31.71 27.12 -74.21
CA VAL A 203 -31.05 26.68 -75.43
C VAL A 203 -32.11 26.18 -76.46
N ASN A 204 -33.06 25.41 -75.98
CA ASN A 204 -34.13 24.95 -76.88
C ASN A 204 -34.98 26.12 -77.48
N THR A 205 -35.21 27.20 -76.70
CA THR A 205 -35.93 28.37 -77.16
C THR A 205 -35.10 29.21 -78.17
N LEU A 206 -33.78 29.18 -78.09
CA LEU A 206 -32.90 29.85 -79.08
C LEU A 206 -32.72 29.09 -80.37
N SER A 207 -32.96 27.78 -80.38
CA SER A 207 -32.82 26.93 -81.53
C SER A 207 -34.14 26.64 -82.34
N SER A 208 -35.21 27.17 -81.89
CA SER A 208 -36.51 27.22 -82.58
C SER A 208 -36.74 28.56 -83.28
#